data_d86d3a1eb1107396b6cf94c2f11d984e
#
_entry.id   d86d3a1eb1107396b6cf94c2f11d984e
#
_cell.length_a   1.000
_cell.length_b   1.000
_cell.length_c   1.000
_cell.angle_alpha   90.00
_cell.angle_beta   90.00
_cell.angle_gamma   90.00
#
_symmetry.space_group_name_H-M   'P 1'
#
loop_
_entity.id
_entity.type
_entity.pdbx_description
1 polymer ?
#
loop_
_entity_poly.entity_id
_entity_poly.type
_entity_poly.pdbx_seq_one_letter_code
_entity_poly.pdbx_strand_id
1 'polypeptide(L)'
;MSRLKDLYSNEIKDAMVKKFGYKNVMQIPKLDKIVINMGVGEAKENAKVLDTAIKDLETITGQKAVVTRAKKSVANFKLREGMPIGCKVTLRGEKMYEFTDRLVNLALPRVRDFRGVNPDAFDGRGNYALGIKEQLIFPEIEYDKVDKVRGMDIIFVTTAKTDEEARELLAQFNICLLYTS
;
A
#
# COMPACT_ATOMS: atom_id res chain seq x y z
N MET A 1 -20.44 -6.57 -2.82
CA MET A 1 -19.37 -5.94 -3.62
C MET A 1 -18.71 -4.82 -2.84
N SER A 2 -17.44 -4.50 -3.14
CA SER A 2 -16.75 -3.39 -2.50
C SER A 2 -17.26 -2.05 -3.02
N ARG A 3 -17.49 -1.08 -2.12
CA ARG A 3 -17.94 0.27 -2.46
C ARG A 3 -17.03 0.96 -3.51
N LEU A 4 -15.72 0.84 -3.36
CA LEU A 4 -14.78 1.46 -4.30
C LEU A 4 -14.74 0.76 -5.66
N LYS A 5 -15.01 -0.53 -5.71
CA LYS A 5 -15.13 -1.26 -6.98
C LYS A 5 -16.34 -0.78 -7.78
N ASP A 6 -17.46 -0.58 -7.09
CA ASP A 6 -18.66 -0.04 -7.69
C ASP A 6 -18.46 1.42 -8.15
N LEU A 7 -17.80 2.23 -7.33
CA LEU A 7 -17.42 3.60 -7.66
C LEU A 7 -16.54 3.65 -8.92
N TYR A 8 -15.56 2.77 -9.02
CA TYR A 8 -14.71 2.67 -10.20
C TYR A 8 -15.51 2.35 -11.46
N SER A 9 -16.42 1.38 -11.37
CA SER A 9 -17.23 0.93 -12.52
C SER A 9 -18.24 1.98 -12.99
N ASN A 10 -18.83 2.73 -12.04
CA ASN A 10 -19.93 3.64 -12.32
C ASN A 10 -19.49 5.08 -12.61
N GLU A 11 -18.43 5.55 -11.99
CA GLU A 11 -18.03 6.95 -12.03
C GLU A 11 -16.59 7.18 -12.50
N ILE A 12 -15.63 6.44 -11.98
CA ILE A 12 -14.20 6.71 -12.22
C ILE A 12 -13.83 6.44 -13.68
N LYS A 13 -14.33 5.38 -14.27
CA LYS A 13 -14.08 5.07 -15.70
C LYS A 13 -14.49 6.22 -16.60
N ASP A 14 -15.69 6.74 -16.40
CA ASP A 14 -16.22 7.84 -17.21
C ASP A 14 -15.43 9.13 -17.01
N ALA A 15 -15.06 9.44 -15.77
CA ALA A 15 -14.22 10.59 -15.44
C ALA A 15 -12.85 10.52 -16.12
N MET A 16 -12.22 9.34 -16.12
CA MET A 16 -10.93 9.11 -16.79
C MET A 16 -11.03 9.26 -18.30
N VAL A 17 -12.09 8.74 -18.93
CA VAL A 17 -12.34 8.90 -20.36
C VAL A 17 -12.52 10.36 -20.74
N LYS A 18 -13.28 11.12 -19.95
CA LYS A 18 -13.49 12.54 -20.19
C LYS A 18 -12.20 13.34 -20.12
N LYS A 19 -11.29 12.99 -19.19
CA LYS A 19 -10.05 13.72 -19.00
C LYS A 19 -8.96 13.37 -20.02
N PHE A 20 -8.80 12.09 -20.33
CA PHE A 20 -7.70 11.59 -21.18
C PHE A 20 -8.12 11.14 -22.58
N GLY A 21 -9.41 11.00 -22.85
CA GLY A 21 -9.93 10.69 -24.18
C GLY A 21 -9.60 9.29 -24.70
N TYR A 22 -9.69 8.27 -23.86
CA TYR A 22 -9.43 6.89 -24.27
C TYR A 22 -10.43 6.41 -25.34
N LYS A 23 -9.91 5.76 -26.37
CA LYS A 23 -10.71 5.22 -27.46
C LYS A 23 -11.32 3.86 -27.15
N ASN A 24 -10.70 3.10 -26.26
CA ASN A 24 -11.13 1.76 -25.87
C ASN A 24 -11.25 1.66 -24.35
N VAL A 25 -12.31 1.01 -23.88
CA VAL A 25 -12.53 0.75 -22.45
C VAL A 25 -11.36 0.01 -21.79
N MET A 26 -10.67 -0.85 -22.54
CA MET A 26 -9.51 -1.59 -22.04
C MET A 26 -8.27 -0.72 -21.83
N GLN A 27 -8.24 0.51 -22.35
CA GLN A 27 -7.15 1.46 -22.16
C GLN A 27 -7.26 2.23 -20.84
N ILE A 28 -8.44 2.22 -20.21
CA ILE A 28 -8.70 2.96 -18.98
C ILE A 28 -7.82 2.38 -17.85
N PRO A 29 -7.03 3.20 -17.16
CA PRO A 29 -6.24 2.74 -16.02
C PRO A 29 -7.11 2.16 -14.91
N LYS A 30 -6.62 1.13 -14.28
CA LYS A 30 -7.26 0.50 -13.11
C LYS A 30 -6.22 0.09 -12.09
N LEU A 31 -6.65 -0.11 -10.86
CA LEU A 31 -5.80 -0.73 -9.85
C LEU A 31 -5.61 -2.20 -10.20
N ASP A 32 -4.36 -2.63 -10.30
CA ASP A 32 -3.99 -4.03 -10.54
C ASP A 32 -3.85 -4.77 -9.22
N LYS A 33 -3.00 -4.26 -8.34
CA LYS A 33 -2.75 -4.84 -7.01
C LYS A 33 -2.24 -3.78 -6.04
N ILE A 34 -2.31 -4.13 -4.76
CA ILE A 34 -1.67 -3.36 -3.68
C ILE A 34 -0.71 -4.30 -2.98
N VAL A 35 0.55 -3.90 -2.88
CA VAL A 35 1.59 -4.63 -2.16
C VAL A 35 1.90 -3.88 -0.87
N ILE A 36 1.78 -4.56 0.26
CA ILE A 36 2.13 -4.00 1.57
C ILE A 36 3.36 -4.75 2.06
N ASN A 37 4.44 -4.02 2.32
CA ASN A 37 5.70 -4.56 2.77
C ASN A 37 6.10 -3.98 4.12
N MET A 38 6.54 -4.85 5.03
CA MET A 38 7.16 -4.48 6.29
C MET A 38 8.58 -5.00 6.31
N GLY A 39 9.55 -4.08 6.37
CA GLY A 39 10.95 -4.43 6.59
C GLY A 39 11.21 -4.61 8.09
N VAL A 40 11.69 -5.78 8.49
CA VAL A 40 11.99 -6.12 9.89
C VAL A 40 13.45 -6.53 9.98
N GLY A 41 14.34 -5.53 10.04
CA GLY A 41 15.79 -5.77 10.13
C GLY A 41 16.22 -6.50 11.42
N GLU A 42 15.47 -6.34 12.50
CA GLU A 42 15.70 -6.99 13.78
C GLU A 42 15.46 -8.51 13.75
N ALA A 43 14.78 -9.01 12.74
CA ALA A 43 14.53 -10.44 12.57
C ALA A 43 15.82 -11.26 12.40
N LYS A 44 16.93 -10.61 12.04
CA LYS A 44 18.27 -11.24 12.01
C LYS A 44 18.71 -11.75 13.37
N GLU A 45 18.36 -11.03 14.42
CA GLU A 45 18.77 -11.30 15.80
C GLU A 45 17.66 -12.03 16.58
N ASN A 46 16.40 -11.73 16.28
CA ASN A 46 15.25 -12.28 16.99
C ASN A 46 14.10 -12.61 16.02
N ALA A 47 13.89 -13.89 15.76
CA ALA A 47 12.81 -14.37 14.88
C ALA A 47 11.41 -14.07 15.40
N LYS A 48 11.22 -13.92 16.71
CA LYS A 48 9.91 -13.62 17.32
C LYS A 48 9.37 -12.24 16.89
N VAL A 49 10.27 -11.29 16.65
CA VAL A 49 9.92 -9.96 16.17
C VAL A 49 9.22 -10.04 14.81
N LEU A 50 9.73 -10.90 13.94
CA LEU A 50 9.11 -11.14 12.62
C LEU A 50 7.71 -11.76 12.74
N ASP A 51 7.53 -12.72 13.64
CA ASP A 51 6.23 -13.36 13.87
C ASP A 51 5.17 -12.34 14.31
N THR A 52 5.55 -11.40 15.17
CA THR A 52 4.66 -10.30 15.60
C THR A 52 4.32 -9.37 14.43
N ALA A 53 5.31 -9.02 13.61
CA ALA A 53 5.08 -8.19 12.42
C ALA A 53 4.15 -8.89 11.41
N ILE A 54 4.30 -10.19 11.22
CA ILE A 54 3.41 -10.98 10.35
C ILE A 54 1.98 -10.96 10.87
N LYS A 55 1.77 -11.14 12.18
CA LYS A 55 0.44 -11.09 12.79
C LYS A 55 -0.21 -9.73 12.60
N ASP A 56 0.53 -8.65 12.82
CA ASP A 56 0.02 -7.29 12.61
C ASP A 56 -0.42 -7.09 11.16
N LEU A 57 0.41 -7.51 10.21
CA LEU A 57 0.11 -7.37 8.80
C LEU A 57 -1.10 -8.22 8.37
N GLU A 58 -1.20 -9.44 8.87
CA GLU A 58 -2.36 -10.31 8.62
C GLU A 58 -3.65 -9.75 9.22
N THR A 59 -3.57 -9.13 10.38
CA THR A 59 -4.71 -8.46 11.02
C THR A 59 -5.20 -7.27 10.19
N ILE A 60 -4.27 -6.47 9.68
CA ILE A 60 -4.58 -5.29 8.85
C ILE A 60 -5.22 -5.69 7.51
N THR A 61 -4.66 -6.70 6.85
CA THR A 61 -5.06 -7.07 5.48
C THR A 61 -6.11 -8.17 5.41
N GLY A 62 -6.21 -8.99 6.44
CA GLY A 62 -7.09 -10.17 6.44
C GLY A 62 -6.58 -11.30 5.54
N GLN A 63 -5.33 -11.26 5.11
CA GLN A 63 -4.71 -12.24 4.23
C GLN A 63 -3.37 -12.68 4.79
N LYS A 64 -3.00 -13.94 4.57
CA LYS A 64 -1.73 -14.50 5.03
C LYS A 64 -0.54 -13.78 4.39
N ALA A 65 0.40 -13.38 5.23
CA ALA A 65 1.63 -12.72 4.78
C ALA A 65 2.69 -13.72 4.33
N VAL A 66 3.51 -13.30 3.38
CA VAL A 66 4.68 -14.06 2.89
C VAL A 66 5.94 -13.49 3.54
N VAL A 67 6.78 -14.35 4.08
CA VAL A 67 8.09 -13.97 4.61
C VAL A 67 9.04 -13.65 3.47
N THR A 68 9.66 -12.47 3.54
CA THR A 68 10.70 -12.07 2.59
C THR A 68 12.08 -12.42 3.13
N ARG A 69 12.92 -12.97 2.26
CA ARG A 69 14.25 -13.46 2.63
C ARG A 69 15.33 -12.70 1.87
N ALA A 70 16.50 -12.57 2.48
CA ALA A 70 17.65 -11.92 1.84
C ALA A 70 18.11 -12.71 0.61
N LYS A 71 18.30 -12.00 -0.50
CA LYS A 71 18.80 -12.59 -1.76
C LYS A 71 20.31 -12.73 -1.80
N LYS A 72 21.01 -11.89 -1.05
CA LYS A 72 22.48 -11.85 -0.99
C LYS A 72 22.98 -11.63 0.42
N SER A 73 24.14 -12.16 0.71
CA SER A 73 24.84 -11.90 1.99
C SER A 73 25.51 -10.52 1.94
N VAL A 74 25.32 -9.74 3.00
CA VAL A 74 25.96 -8.42 3.18
C VAL A 74 26.61 -8.36 4.57
N ALA A 75 27.92 -8.39 4.59
CA ALA A 75 28.72 -8.46 5.84
C ALA A 75 28.49 -7.23 6.75
N ASN A 76 28.40 -6.02 6.18
CA ASN A 76 28.20 -4.79 6.95
C ASN A 76 26.89 -4.78 7.72
N PHE A 77 25.87 -5.47 7.24
CA PHE A 77 24.57 -5.59 7.89
C PHE A 77 24.41 -6.90 8.68
N LYS A 78 25.49 -7.69 8.80
CA LYS A 78 25.46 -9.04 9.41
C LYS A 78 24.34 -9.91 8.82
N LEU A 79 24.14 -9.81 7.52
CA LEU A 79 23.08 -10.46 6.78
C LEU A 79 23.64 -11.62 5.97
N ARG A 80 23.00 -12.79 6.06
CA ARG A 80 23.29 -13.96 5.23
C ARG A 80 22.15 -14.24 4.27
N GLU A 81 22.49 -14.78 3.11
CA GLU A 81 21.49 -15.22 2.12
C GLU A 81 20.49 -16.20 2.75
N GLY A 82 19.22 -16.01 2.46
CA GLY A 82 18.13 -16.82 2.98
C GLY A 82 17.61 -16.42 4.36
N MET A 83 18.22 -15.46 5.05
CA MET A 83 17.69 -14.97 6.33
C MET A 83 16.38 -14.23 6.15
N PRO A 84 15.37 -14.48 7.01
CA PRO A 84 14.12 -13.71 6.98
C PRO A 84 14.38 -12.27 7.42
N ILE A 85 13.94 -11.32 6.61
CA ILE A 85 14.17 -9.89 6.82
C ILE A 85 12.92 -9.03 6.81
N GLY A 86 11.78 -9.62 6.49
CA GLY A 86 10.53 -8.89 6.43
C GLY A 86 9.36 -9.76 6.04
N CYS A 87 8.23 -9.12 5.80
CA CYS A 87 7.03 -9.77 5.32
C CYS A 87 6.27 -8.87 4.34
N LYS A 88 5.49 -9.47 3.48
CA LYS A 88 4.66 -8.74 2.51
C LYS A 88 3.33 -9.44 2.26
N VAL A 89 2.35 -8.66 1.85
CA VAL A 89 1.05 -9.14 1.37
C VAL A 89 0.74 -8.47 0.04
N THR A 90 0.22 -9.23 -0.90
CA THR A 90 -0.29 -8.71 -2.17
C THR A 90 -1.80 -8.86 -2.19
N LEU A 91 -2.51 -7.73 -2.30
CA LEU A 91 -3.97 -7.67 -2.34
C LEU A 91 -4.46 -7.43 -3.76
N ARG A 92 -5.47 -8.20 -4.20
CA ARG A 92 -6.11 -8.06 -5.50
C ARG A 92 -7.63 -8.19 -5.38
N GLY A 93 -8.35 -7.71 -6.39
CA GLY A 93 -9.80 -7.82 -6.45
C GLY A 93 -10.51 -7.06 -5.32
N GLU A 94 -11.52 -7.66 -4.74
CA GLU A 94 -12.33 -7.02 -3.70
C GLU A 94 -11.55 -6.65 -2.44
N LYS A 95 -10.63 -7.52 -2.01
CA LYS A 95 -9.77 -7.25 -0.85
C LYS A 95 -8.91 -6.00 -1.04
N MET A 96 -8.42 -5.78 -2.24
CA MET A 96 -7.67 -4.58 -2.62
C MET A 96 -8.53 -3.32 -2.48
N TYR A 97 -9.74 -3.33 -3.01
CA TYR A 97 -10.65 -2.18 -2.91
C TYR A 97 -11.11 -1.91 -1.49
N GLU A 98 -11.42 -2.94 -0.72
CA GLU A 98 -11.79 -2.80 0.69
C GLU A 98 -10.64 -2.25 1.53
N PHE A 99 -9.43 -2.71 1.30
CA PHE A 99 -8.23 -2.18 1.97
C PHE A 99 -8.02 -0.71 1.63
N THR A 100 -8.14 -0.33 0.35
CA THR A 100 -8.02 1.06 -0.10
C THR A 100 -9.06 1.96 0.58
N ASP A 101 -10.29 1.51 0.67
CA ASP A 101 -11.38 2.24 1.34
C ASP A 101 -11.06 2.48 2.82
N ARG A 102 -10.65 1.45 3.55
CA ARG A 102 -10.25 1.57 4.95
C ARG A 102 -9.03 2.46 5.14
N LEU A 103 -8.03 2.34 4.27
CA LEU A 103 -6.84 3.17 4.33
C LEU A 103 -7.18 4.65 4.17
N VAL A 104 -7.95 5.00 3.15
CA VAL A 104 -8.27 6.40 2.82
C VAL A 104 -9.20 7.03 3.85
N ASN A 105 -10.21 6.30 4.30
CA ASN A 105 -11.28 6.86 5.13
C ASN A 105 -11.06 6.68 6.63
N LEU A 106 -10.33 5.67 7.06
CA LEU A 106 -10.14 5.34 8.48
C LEU A 106 -8.70 5.49 8.95
N ALA A 107 -7.72 5.01 8.17
CA ALA A 107 -6.32 4.98 8.60
C ALA A 107 -5.59 6.30 8.36
N LEU A 108 -5.62 6.85 7.16
CA LEU A 108 -4.92 8.09 6.84
C LEU A 108 -5.36 9.30 7.70
N PRO A 109 -6.64 9.51 8.01
CA PRO A 109 -7.05 10.57 8.93
C PRO A 109 -6.48 10.45 10.34
N ARG A 110 -6.05 9.26 10.74
CA ARG A 110 -5.44 8.99 12.05
C ARG A 110 -3.93 9.22 12.08
N VAL A 111 -3.32 9.47 10.94
CA VAL A 111 -1.89 9.81 10.85
C VAL A 111 -1.68 11.17 11.52
N ARG A 112 -0.69 11.24 12.40
CA ARG A 112 -0.35 12.47 13.11
C ARG A 112 0.10 13.55 12.12
N ASP A 113 -0.50 14.74 12.22
CA ASP A 113 -0.22 15.90 11.35
C ASP A 113 -0.44 15.60 9.85
N PHE A 114 -1.43 14.76 9.54
CA PHE A 114 -1.72 14.39 8.17
C PHE A 114 -2.24 15.59 7.37
N ARG A 115 -1.52 15.95 6.30
CA ARG A 115 -1.86 17.04 5.38
C ARG A 115 -2.12 16.55 3.94
N GLY A 116 -2.00 15.28 3.69
CA GLY A 116 -2.07 14.63 2.40
C GLY A 116 -0.85 13.75 2.15
N VAL A 117 -0.85 13.02 1.05
CA VAL A 117 0.25 12.13 0.69
C VAL A 117 1.17 12.78 -0.35
N ASN A 118 2.43 12.36 -0.38
CA ASN A 118 3.43 12.93 -1.29
C ASN A 118 3.01 12.73 -2.76
N PRO A 119 2.86 13.79 -3.57
CA PRO A 119 2.48 13.67 -4.96
C PRO A 119 3.61 13.17 -5.87
N ASP A 120 4.85 13.15 -5.40
CA ASP A 120 6.04 12.84 -6.21
C ASP A 120 6.54 11.40 -6.02
N ALA A 121 5.81 10.56 -5.29
CA ALA A 121 6.21 9.19 -4.99
C ALA A 121 5.79 8.17 -6.08
N PHE A 122 5.74 8.60 -7.34
CA PHE A 122 5.51 7.74 -8.50
C PHE A 122 6.83 7.25 -9.11
N ASP A 123 6.80 6.07 -9.71
CA ASP A 123 7.98 5.41 -10.28
C ASP A 123 8.28 5.75 -11.76
N GLY A 124 7.49 6.61 -12.39
CA GLY A 124 7.55 6.91 -13.82
C GLY A 124 6.71 6.01 -14.70
N ARG A 125 6.11 4.96 -14.14
CA ARG A 125 5.30 3.95 -14.85
C ARG A 125 3.87 3.82 -14.31
N GLY A 126 3.43 4.78 -13.52
CA GLY A 126 2.07 4.79 -12.97
C GLY A 126 1.90 4.00 -11.68
N ASN A 127 2.95 3.65 -10.98
CA ASN A 127 2.89 3.02 -9.67
C ASN A 127 3.21 4.04 -8.58
N TYR A 128 2.54 3.91 -7.44
CA TYR A 128 2.68 4.86 -6.33
C TYR A 128 3.09 4.14 -5.05
N ALA A 129 4.05 4.70 -4.32
CA ALA A 129 4.52 4.19 -3.04
C ALA A 129 4.16 5.14 -1.90
N LEU A 130 3.46 4.64 -0.89
CA LEU A 130 3.09 5.36 0.32
C LEU A 130 3.82 4.75 1.52
N GLY A 131 4.63 5.56 2.21
CA GLY A 131 5.28 5.15 3.45
C GLY A 131 4.40 5.49 4.66
N ILE A 132 4.10 4.51 5.49
CA ILE A 132 3.40 4.66 6.78
C ILE A 132 4.41 4.42 7.90
N LYS A 133 4.50 5.35 8.84
CA LYS A 133 5.46 5.27 9.94
C LYS A 133 5.00 4.39 11.09
N GLU A 134 3.69 4.23 11.26
CA GLU A 134 3.09 3.54 12.41
C GLU A 134 1.95 2.63 11.97
N GLN A 135 1.98 1.35 12.37
CA GLN A 135 0.86 0.44 12.14
C GLN A 135 -0.38 0.77 12.98
N LEU A 136 -0.23 1.60 14.00
CA LEU A 136 -1.29 1.98 14.93
C LEU A 136 -2.42 2.81 14.29
N ILE A 137 -2.21 3.35 13.11
CA ILE A 137 -3.24 4.10 12.37
C ILE A 137 -4.40 3.22 11.90
N PHE A 138 -4.17 1.92 11.77
CA PHE A 138 -5.21 0.97 11.37
C PHE A 138 -6.09 0.60 12.57
N PRO A 139 -7.43 0.73 12.45
CA PRO A 139 -8.34 0.43 13.57
C PRO A 139 -8.34 -1.04 13.98
N GLU A 140 -7.88 -1.94 13.13
CA GLU A 140 -7.77 -3.38 13.42
C GLU A 140 -6.64 -3.69 14.42
N ILE A 141 -5.67 -2.79 14.59
CA ILE A 141 -4.55 -2.96 15.50
C ILE A 141 -4.92 -2.40 16.86
N GLU A 142 -4.87 -3.24 17.89
CA GLU A 142 -5.09 -2.85 19.28
C GLU A 142 -3.79 -2.32 19.87
N TYR A 143 -3.83 -1.09 20.39
CA TYR A 143 -2.67 -0.42 20.97
C TYR A 143 -1.99 -1.25 22.08
N ASP A 144 -2.80 -1.89 22.91
CA ASP A 144 -2.31 -2.65 24.08
C ASP A 144 -1.57 -3.94 23.69
N LYS A 145 -1.79 -4.45 22.49
CA LYS A 145 -1.17 -5.69 21.97
C LYS A 145 0.07 -5.44 21.14
N VAL A 146 0.41 -4.18 20.89
CA VAL A 146 1.58 -3.80 20.08
C VAL A 146 2.81 -3.79 20.98
N ASP A 147 3.82 -4.59 20.62
CA ASP A 147 5.10 -4.62 21.32
C ASP A 147 6.03 -3.49 20.84
N LYS A 148 5.98 -3.15 19.58
CA LYS A 148 6.81 -2.10 18.98
C LYS A 148 6.09 -1.42 17.81
N VAL A 149 6.27 -0.12 17.69
CA VAL A 149 5.80 0.65 16.53
C VAL A 149 6.65 0.30 15.32
N ARG A 150 6.00 -0.12 14.23
CA ARG A 150 6.64 -0.47 12.96
C ARG A 150 5.98 0.27 11.82
N GLY A 151 6.82 0.73 10.89
CA GLY A 151 6.34 1.29 9.65
C GLY A 151 6.12 0.23 8.57
N MET A 152 5.46 0.64 7.50
CA MET A 152 5.24 -0.19 6.33
C MET A 152 5.21 0.65 5.06
N ASP A 153 5.47 0.01 3.94
CA ASP A 153 5.31 0.60 2.61
C ASP A 153 4.10 0.01 1.92
N ILE A 154 3.23 0.87 1.42
CA ILE A 154 2.04 0.48 0.67
C ILE A 154 2.25 0.92 -0.77
N ILE A 155 2.30 -0.04 -1.69
CA ILE A 155 2.56 0.22 -3.11
C ILE A 155 1.29 -0.05 -3.90
N PHE A 156 0.78 0.98 -4.56
CA PHE A 156 -0.35 0.90 -5.49
C PHE A 156 0.18 0.63 -6.88
N VAL A 157 -0.07 -0.57 -7.39
CA VAL A 157 0.28 -0.94 -8.76
C VAL A 157 -0.94 -0.74 -9.65
N THR A 158 -0.79 0.11 -10.66
CA THR A 158 -1.86 0.41 -11.61
C THR A 158 -1.50 -0.05 -13.01
N THR A 159 -2.48 -0.07 -13.91
CA THR A 159 -2.26 -0.34 -15.33
C THR A 159 -2.01 0.94 -16.14
N ALA A 160 -1.89 2.08 -15.48
CA ALA A 160 -1.58 3.36 -16.12
C ALA A 160 -0.21 3.33 -16.79
N LYS A 161 -0.09 3.96 -17.94
CA LYS A 161 1.17 4.04 -18.69
C LYS A 161 2.05 5.20 -18.21
N THR A 162 1.42 6.24 -17.68
CA THR A 162 2.10 7.46 -17.21
C THR A 162 1.71 7.79 -15.78
N ASP A 163 2.56 8.55 -15.09
CA ASP A 163 2.29 8.99 -13.73
C ASP A 163 1.10 9.95 -13.63
N GLU A 164 0.84 10.74 -14.67
CA GLU A 164 -0.32 11.63 -14.72
C GLU A 164 -1.64 10.87 -14.69
N GLU A 165 -1.73 9.81 -15.48
CA GLU A 165 -2.90 8.92 -15.50
C GLU A 165 -3.10 8.25 -14.14
N ALA A 166 -2.03 7.75 -13.53
CA ALA A 166 -2.08 7.13 -12.21
C ALA A 166 -2.46 8.13 -11.12
N ARG A 167 -1.93 9.33 -11.18
CA ARG A 167 -2.25 10.41 -10.23
C ARG A 167 -3.74 10.74 -10.25
N GLU A 168 -4.30 10.89 -11.43
CA GLU A 168 -5.74 11.13 -11.59
C GLU A 168 -6.58 9.96 -11.08
N LEU A 169 -6.19 8.74 -11.41
CA LEU A 169 -6.87 7.54 -10.93
C LEU A 169 -6.90 7.48 -9.39
N LEU A 170 -5.78 7.71 -8.74
CA LEU A 170 -5.70 7.73 -7.28
C LEU A 170 -6.49 8.89 -6.67
N ALA A 171 -6.50 10.05 -7.31
CA ALA A 171 -7.31 11.18 -6.88
C ALA A 171 -8.81 10.87 -6.94
N GLN A 172 -9.27 10.14 -7.94
CA GLN A 172 -10.65 9.68 -8.05
C GLN A 172 -11.04 8.70 -6.94
N PHE A 173 -10.09 7.96 -6.40
CA PHE A 173 -10.30 7.13 -5.20
C PHE A 173 -10.20 7.92 -3.88
N ASN A 174 -10.15 9.24 -3.94
CA ASN A 174 -10.04 10.15 -2.80
C ASN A 174 -8.72 10.02 -2.01
N ILE A 175 -7.68 9.55 -2.65
CA ILE A 175 -6.34 9.63 -2.08
C ILE A 175 -5.87 11.08 -2.22
N CYS A 176 -5.84 11.79 -1.09
CA CYS A 176 -5.53 13.22 -1.05
C CYS A 176 -4.04 13.46 -1.30
N LEU A 177 -3.68 13.76 -2.54
CA LEU A 177 -2.32 14.14 -2.91
C LEU A 177 -2.10 15.61 -2.55
N LEU A 178 -0.97 15.90 -1.88
CA LEU A 178 -0.55 17.27 -1.64
C LEU A 178 -0.09 17.88 -2.95
N TYR A 179 -0.85 18.87 -3.44
CA TYR A 179 -0.34 19.75 -4.47
C TYR A 179 0.37 20.92 -3.79
N THR A 180 1.69 20.94 -3.83
CA THR A 180 2.42 22.16 -3.53
C THR A 180 2.14 23.17 -4.62
N SER A 181 1.42 24.21 -4.27
CA SER A 181 1.22 25.39 -5.12
C SER A 181 2.56 26.09 -5.39
#